data_dbf4e49c7e8556f75436a68ec44719da
#
_entry.id   dbf4e49c7e8556f75436a68ec44719da
#
_cell.length_a   1.000
_cell.length_b   1.000
_cell.length_c   1.000
_cell.angle_alpha   90.00
_cell.angle_beta   90.00
_cell.angle_gamma   90.00
#
_symmetry.space_group_name_H-M   'P 1'
#
loop_
_entity.id
_entity.type
_entity.pdbx_description
1 polymer ?
#
loop_
_entity_poly.entity_id
_entity_poly.type
_entity_poly.pdbx_seq_one_letter_code
_entity_poly.pdbx_strand_id
1 'polypeptide(L)'
;MVYIQKYPKNLVINTTKVDILLSYDKFNEALNLVNQFLEISPKNYPLSISKSKVLLGMERYFESEEIIRDQLLRKNDDPELWLLLSEIQRNSQNIIGYHQSRAEYFLLLGQDDKALNQLEFALQLTQNNFQVSESLMNKIVEIKKNLSSARGL
;
A
#
# COMPACT_ATOMS: atom_id res chain seq x y z
N MET A 1 18.32 23.25 5.11
CA MET A 1 17.47 24.40 5.53
C MET A 1 17.27 25.44 4.42
N VAL A 2 18.31 25.87 3.74
CA VAL A 2 18.23 26.93 2.69
C VAL A 2 17.34 26.54 1.49
N TYR A 3 17.30 25.28 1.09
CA TYR A 3 16.50 24.80 -0.07
C TYR A 3 15.00 24.78 0.19
N ILE A 4 14.56 24.48 1.42
CA ILE A 4 13.14 24.46 1.80
C ILE A 4 12.55 25.87 1.74
N GLN A 5 13.33 26.88 2.16
CA GLN A 5 12.90 28.27 2.11
C GLN A 5 12.80 28.82 0.68
N LYS A 6 13.66 28.33 -0.26
CA LYS A 6 13.73 28.87 -1.63
C LYS A 6 12.71 28.23 -2.58
N TYR A 7 12.33 26.95 -2.36
CA TYR A 7 11.41 26.21 -3.23
C TYR A 7 10.45 25.31 -2.43
N PRO A 8 9.61 25.87 -1.55
CA PRO A 8 8.75 25.07 -0.66
C PRO A 8 7.71 24.24 -1.42
N LYS A 9 7.46 24.56 -2.69
CA LYS A 9 6.45 23.86 -3.53
C LYS A 9 7.05 22.86 -4.52
N ASN A 10 8.37 22.68 -4.57
CA ASN A 10 8.97 21.72 -5.49
C ASN A 10 8.91 20.30 -4.89
N LEU A 11 7.83 19.60 -5.23
CA LEU A 11 7.52 18.28 -4.73
C LEU A 11 8.60 17.24 -5.07
N VAL A 12 9.15 17.29 -6.28
CA VAL A 12 10.17 16.33 -6.75
C VAL A 12 11.45 16.44 -5.90
N ILE A 13 11.91 17.65 -5.64
CA ILE A 13 13.08 17.87 -4.79
C ILE A 13 12.83 17.40 -3.36
N ASN A 14 11.64 17.62 -2.86
CA ASN A 14 11.26 17.26 -1.48
C ASN A 14 11.18 15.74 -1.28
N THR A 15 10.54 15.03 -2.19
CA THR A 15 10.48 13.56 -2.13
C THR A 15 11.86 12.94 -2.32
N THR A 16 12.64 13.40 -3.30
CA THR A 16 14.00 12.91 -3.53
C THR A 16 14.89 13.07 -2.30
N LYS A 17 14.77 14.20 -1.58
CA LYS A 17 15.55 14.40 -0.35
C LYS A 17 15.15 13.43 0.78
N VAL A 18 13.86 13.16 0.93
CA VAL A 18 13.38 12.14 1.86
C VAL A 18 13.87 10.74 1.46
N ASP A 19 13.81 10.41 0.16
CA ASP A 19 14.25 9.11 -0.35
C ASP A 19 15.77 8.89 -0.17
N ILE A 20 16.57 9.93 -0.32
CA ILE A 20 18.02 9.88 -0.03
C ILE A 20 18.25 9.57 1.46
N LEU A 21 17.57 10.27 2.36
CA LEU A 21 17.70 10.01 3.80
C LEU A 21 17.27 8.58 4.16
N LEU A 22 16.19 8.10 3.52
CA LEU A 22 15.71 6.73 3.68
C LEU A 22 16.75 5.69 3.21
N SER A 23 17.42 5.94 2.08
CA SER A 23 18.45 5.04 1.54
C SER A 23 19.71 4.93 2.41
N TYR A 24 19.93 5.88 3.31
CA TYR A 24 21.00 5.87 4.32
C TYR A 24 20.54 5.49 5.71
N ASP A 25 19.34 4.91 5.85
CA ASP A 25 18.71 4.53 7.12
C ASP A 25 18.55 5.68 8.13
N LYS A 26 18.54 6.92 7.63
CA LYS A 26 18.35 8.14 8.43
C LYS A 26 16.87 8.41 8.69
N PHE A 27 16.18 7.42 9.26
CA PHE A 27 14.71 7.42 9.41
C PHE A 27 14.18 8.62 10.19
N ASN A 28 14.82 9.00 11.31
CA ASN A 28 14.37 10.15 12.12
C ASN A 28 14.49 11.47 11.35
N GLU A 29 15.60 11.68 10.64
CA GLU A 29 15.79 12.87 9.79
C GLU A 29 14.77 12.89 8.65
N ALA A 30 14.55 11.74 8.00
CA ALA A 30 13.56 11.58 6.93
C ALA A 30 12.14 11.85 7.43
N LEU A 31 11.76 11.33 8.60
CA LEU A 31 10.43 11.54 9.18
C LEU A 31 10.20 13.02 9.52
N ASN A 32 11.17 13.67 10.16
CA ASN A 32 11.08 15.09 10.47
C ASN A 32 10.92 15.93 9.21
N LEU A 33 11.69 15.62 8.16
CA LEU A 33 11.65 16.36 6.91
C LEU A 33 10.31 16.18 6.17
N VAL A 34 9.82 14.95 6.04
CA VAL A 34 8.55 14.67 5.36
C VAL A 34 7.36 15.28 6.11
N ASN A 35 7.40 15.30 7.45
CA ASN A 35 6.37 15.96 8.26
C ASN A 35 6.32 17.46 7.99
N GLN A 36 7.49 18.15 7.93
CA GLN A 36 7.54 19.57 7.59
C GLN A 36 6.92 19.86 6.20
N PHE A 37 7.15 18.99 5.22
CA PHE A 37 6.54 19.14 3.90
C PHE A 37 5.03 18.88 3.92
N LEU A 38 4.57 17.93 4.72
CA LEU A 38 3.14 17.63 4.87
C LEU A 38 2.38 18.70 5.66
N GLU A 39 3.03 19.47 6.53
CA GLU A 39 2.44 20.68 7.14
C GLU A 39 2.07 21.72 6.07
N ILE A 40 2.92 21.85 5.03
CA ILE A 40 2.69 22.79 3.91
C ILE A 40 1.66 22.24 2.92
N SER A 41 1.69 20.93 2.66
CA SER A 41 0.83 20.24 1.70
C SER A 41 0.22 18.98 2.33
N PRO A 42 -0.79 19.13 3.19
CA PRO A 42 -1.43 18.00 3.86
C PRO A 42 -2.01 17.00 2.85
N LYS A 43 -1.86 15.70 3.14
CA LYS A 43 -2.40 14.60 2.33
C LYS A 43 -1.84 14.55 0.90
N ASN A 44 -0.74 15.25 0.63
CA ASN A 44 -0.06 15.16 -0.65
C ASN A 44 0.37 13.71 -0.92
N TYR A 45 -0.03 13.18 -2.08
CA TYR A 45 0.13 11.76 -2.40
C TYR A 45 1.60 11.30 -2.36
N PRO A 46 2.54 11.88 -3.13
CA PRO A 46 3.94 11.45 -3.09
C PRO A 46 4.59 11.57 -1.70
N LEU A 47 4.31 12.64 -0.96
CA LEU A 47 4.85 12.83 0.39
C LEU A 47 4.26 11.83 1.40
N SER A 48 2.99 11.46 1.23
CA SER A 48 2.35 10.43 2.04
C SER A 48 2.98 9.06 1.82
N ILE A 49 3.29 8.72 0.55
CA ILE A 49 4.01 7.50 0.20
C ILE A 49 5.42 7.50 0.83
N SER A 50 6.17 8.58 0.68
CA SER A 50 7.50 8.71 1.30
C SER A 50 7.43 8.56 2.82
N LYS A 51 6.44 9.20 3.48
CA LYS A 51 6.23 9.03 4.93
C LYS A 51 5.92 7.59 5.32
N SER A 52 5.04 6.92 4.59
CA SER A 52 4.72 5.51 4.84
C SER A 52 5.96 4.62 4.72
N LYS A 53 6.80 4.82 3.71
CA LYS A 53 8.07 4.09 3.54
C LYS A 53 9.06 4.35 4.69
N VAL A 54 9.15 5.59 5.17
CA VAL A 54 9.98 5.92 6.34
C VAL A 54 9.48 5.19 7.60
N LEU A 55 8.15 5.22 7.82
CA LEU A 55 7.54 4.52 8.97
C LEU A 55 7.71 3.01 8.87
N LEU A 56 7.62 2.44 7.66
CA LEU A 56 7.90 1.03 7.41
C LEU A 56 9.35 0.67 7.79
N GLY A 57 10.34 1.50 7.40
CA GLY A 57 11.73 1.32 7.79
C GLY A 57 11.98 1.48 9.30
N MET A 58 11.13 2.23 9.99
CA MET A 58 11.14 2.35 11.45
C MET A 58 10.36 1.25 12.17
N GLU A 59 9.85 0.25 11.45
CA GLU A 59 8.97 -0.81 11.97
C GLU A 59 7.66 -0.31 12.61
N ARG A 60 7.26 0.93 12.28
CA ARG A 60 6.00 1.55 12.72
C ARG A 60 4.87 1.16 11.77
N TYR A 61 4.60 -0.14 11.68
CA TYR A 61 3.73 -0.75 10.67
C TYR A 61 2.30 -0.22 10.71
N PHE A 62 1.72 -0.07 11.90
CA PHE A 62 0.35 0.42 12.05
C PHE A 62 0.18 1.83 11.45
N GLU A 63 1.08 2.75 11.79
CA GLU A 63 1.02 4.12 11.28
C GLU A 63 1.30 4.19 9.76
N SER A 64 2.22 3.34 9.28
CA SER A 64 2.49 3.19 7.84
C SER A 64 1.24 2.72 7.10
N GLU A 65 0.55 1.70 7.62
CA GLU A 65 -0.66 1.13 7.05
C GLU A 65 -1.82 2.15 7.02
N GLU A 66 -2.03 2.91 8.10
CA GLU A 66 -3.07 3.94 8.15
C GLU A 66 -2.91 4.98 7.03
N ILE A 67 -1.67 5.43 6.76
CA ILE A 67 -1.38 6.38 5.69
C ILE A 67 -1.77 5.79 4.33
N ILE A 68 -1.40 4.54 4.05
CA ILE A 68 -1.70 3.91 2.77
C ILE A 68 -3.20 3.66 2.62
N ARG A 69 -3.89 3.25 3.67
CA ARG A 69 -5.35 3.10 3.65
C ARG A 69 -6.08 4.42 3.39
N ASP A 70 -5.62 5.54 3.99
CA ASP A 70 -6.18 6.87 3.70
C ASP A 70 -5.96 7.27 2.21
N GLN A 71 -4.84 6.92 1.61
CA GLN A 71 -4.61 7.14 0.18
C GLN A 71 -5.49 6.25 -0.70
N LEU A 72 -5.68 4.98 -0.33
CA LEU A 72 -6.55 4.03 -1.05
C LEU A 72 -8.03 4.46 -1.04
N LEU A 73 -8.51 5.17 -0.03
CA LEU A 73 -9.85 5.77 -0.05
C LEU A 73 -10.04 6.78 -1.19
N ARG A 74 -8.98 7.30 -1.76
CA ARG A 74 -9.01 8.29 -2.84
C ARG A 74 -8.56 7.74 -4.18
N LYS A 75 -7.66 6.76 -4.16
CA LYS A 75 -7.02 6.14 -5.33
C LYS A 75 -6.95 4.63 -5.15
N ASN A 76 -8.10 3.97 -5.16
CA ASN A 76 -8.18 2.52 -5.00
C ASN A 76 -7.74 1.75 -6.26
N ASP A 77 -7.59 2.45 -7.38
CA ASP A 77 -7.15 1.94 -8.67
C ASP A 77 -5.63 2.08 -8.91
N ASP A 78 -4.87 2.47 -7.88
CA ASP A 78 -3.41 2.58 -7.96
C ASP A 78 -2.74 1.29 -7.48
N PRO A 79 -2.13 0.49 -8.38
CA PRO A 79 -1.52 -0.76 -8.00
C PRO A 79 -0.32 -0.59 -7.06
N GLU A 80 0.40 0.55 -7.11
CA GLU A 80 1.55 0.80 -6.23
C GLU A 80 1.13 0.91 -4.75
N LEU A 81 -0.05 1.48 -4.48
CA LEU A 81 -0.59 1.55 -3.12
C LEU A 81 -0.89 0.15 -2.56
N TRP A 82 -1.50 -0.71 -3.35
CA TRP A 82 -1.79 -2.08 -2.95
C TRP A 82 -0.53 -2.91 -2.75
N LEU A 83 0.49 -2.68 -3.60
CA LEU A 83 1.78 -3.34 -3.44
C LEU A 83 2.46 -2.91 -2.15
N LEU A 84 2.51 -1.61 -1.85
CA LEU A 84 3.09 -1.08 -0.62
C LEU A 84 2.31 -1.55 0.62
N LEU A 85 0.97 -1.55 0.56
CA LEU A 85 0.14 -2.10 1.64
C LEU A 85 0.49 -3.57 1.92
N SER A 86 0.63 -4.37 0.87
CA SER A 86 1.02 -5.78 1.02
C SER A 86 2.39 -5.93 1.69
N GLU A 87 3.35 -5.08 1.37
CA GLU A 87 4.68 -5.10 1.99
C GLU A 87 4.61 -4.77 3.48
N ILE A 88 3.86 -3.74 3.86
CA ILE A 88 3.62 -3.37 5.26
C ILE A 88 2.99 -4.54 6.03
N GLN A 89 1.95 -5.15 5.46
CA GLN A 89 1.22 -6.26 6.07
C GLN A 89 2.09 -7.51 6.22
N ARG A 90 2.95 -7.80 5.25
CA ARG A 90 3.93 -8.89 5.37
C ARG A 90 4.89 -8.66 6.54
N ASN A 91 5.44 -7.45 6.66
CA ASN A 91 6.38 -7.11 7.73
C ASN A 91 5.70 -7.08 9.12
N SER A 92 4.43 -6.67 9.20
CA SER A 92 3.63 -6.72 10.43
C SER A 92 3.07 -8.12 10.75
N GLN A 93 3.40 -9.14 9.96
CA GLN A 93 2.89 -10.51 10.07
C GLN A 93 1.37 -10.66 9.87
N ASN A 94 0.72 -9.68 9.27
CA ASN A 94 -0.67 -9.79 8.82
C ASN A 94 -0.73 -10.55 7.48
N ILE A 95 -0.56 -11.86 7.52
CA ILE A 95 -0.40 -12.68 6.31
C ILE A 95 -1.71 -12.75 5.48
N ILE A 96 -2.87 -12.77 6.12
CA ILE A 96 -4.16 -12.71 5.41
C ILE A 96 -4.27 -11.40 4.64
N GLY A 97 -4.03 -10.27 5.31
CA GLY A 97 -4.02 -8.94 4.68
C GLY A 97 -3.03 -8.85 3.53
N TYR A 98 -1.82 -9.38 3.70
CA TYR A 98 -0.80 -9.47 2.66
C TYR A 98 -1.34 -10.12 1.38
N HIS A 99 -1.96 -11.30 1.48
CA HIS A 99 -2.51 -11.98 0.32
C HIS A 99 -3.71 -11.22 -0.29
N GLN A 100 -4.56 -10.62 0.55
CA GLN A 100 -5.67 -9.79 0.05
C GLN A 100 -5.16 -8.57 -0.75
N SER A 101 -4.19 -7.83 -0.23
CA SER A 101 -3.62 -6.67 -0.92
C SER A 101 -2.87 -7.07 -2.20
N ARG A 102 -2.20 -8.22 -2.20
CA ARG A 102 -1.57 -8.80 -3.40
C ARG A 102 -2.59 -9.17 -4.46
N ALA A 103 -3.75 -9.66 -4.06
CA ALA A 103 -4.84 -9.97 -4.99
C ALA A 103 -5.35 -8.69 -5.67
N GLU A 104 -5.59 -7.61 -4.93
CA GLU A 104 -5.99 -6.32 -5.50
C GLU A 104 -4.95 -5.79 -6.50
N TYR A 105 -3.67 -5.84 -6.12
CA TYR A 105 -2.57 -5.48 -7.02
C TYR A 105 -2.64 -6.25 -8.34
N PHE A 106 -2.80 -7.58 -8.29
CA PHE A 106 -2.87 -8.40 -9.51
C PHE A 106 -4.15 -8.15 -10.34
N LEU A 107 -5.29 -7.89 -9.69
CA LEU A 107 -6.53 -7.53 -10.38
C LEU A 107 -6.36 -6.24 -11.19
N LEU A 108 -5.74 -5.22 -10.61
CA LEU A 108 -5.48 -3.96 -11.30
C LEU A 108 -4.51 -4.12 -12.49
N LEU A 109 -3.67 -5.15 -12.47
CA LEU A 109 -2.79 -5.48 -13.59
C LEU A 109 -3.44 -6.44 -14.62
N GLY A 110 -4.71 -6.81 -14.44
CA GLY A 110 -5.40 -7.79 -15.30
C GLY A 110 -4.84 -9.22 -15.19
N GLN A 111 -4.19 -9.54 -14.04
CA GLN A 111 -3.59 -10.86 -13.79
C GLN A 111 -4.49 -11.69 -12.86
N ASP A 112 -5.70 -11.97 -13.33
CA ASP A 112 -6.78 -12.56 -12.52
C ASP A 112 -6.41 -13.95 -11.96
N ASP A 113 -5.69 -14.77 -12.71
CA ASP A 113 -5.23 -16.07 -12.21
C ASP A 113 -4.29 -15.94 -11.00
N LYS A 114 -3.41 -14.93 -11.01
CA LYS A 114 -2.53 -14.66 -9.86
C LYS A 114 -3.32 -14.09 -8.69
N ALA A 115 -4.31 -13.25 -8.95
CA ALA A 115 -5.18 -12.73 -7.91
C ALA A 115 -5.96 -13.86 -7.23
N LEU A 116 -6.54 -14.79 -8.00
CA LEU A 116 -7.22 -15.97 -7.47
C LEU A 116 -6.31 -16.81 -6.56
N ASN A 117 -5.08 -17.09 -6.99
CA ASN A 117 -4.11 -17.82 -6.19
C ASN A 117 -3.85 -17.11 -4.84
N GLN A 118 -3.73 -15.79 -4.83
CA GLN A 118 -3.53 -15.03 -3.60
C GLN A 118 -4.75 -15.15 -2.66
N LEU A 119 -5.97 -15.02 -3.20
CA LEU A 119 -7.19 -15.16 -2.40
C LEU A 119 -7.37 -16.57 -1.85
N GLU A 120 -7.01 -17.59 -2.61
CA GLU A 120 -7.05 -18.99 -2.16
C GLU A 120 -6.04 -19.25 -1.01
N PHE A 121 -4.83 -18.67 -1.09
CA PHE A 121 -3.89 -18.70 0.04
C PHE A 121 -4.46 -17.99 1.29
N ALA A 122 -5.05 -16.80 1.12
CA ALA A 122 -5.69 -16.11 2.23
C ALA A 122 -6.80 -16.97 2.85
N LEU A 123 -7.65 -17.58 2.02
CA LEU A 123 -8.76 -18.41 2.46
C LEU A 123 -8.30 -19.62 3.30
N GLN A 124 -7.20 -20.27 2.91
CA GLN A 124 -6.63 -21.38 3.67
C GLN A 124 -6.21 -20.98 5.10
N LEU A 125 -5.88 -19.71 5.31
CA LEU A 125 -5.46 -19.18 6.61
C LEU A 125 -6.62 -18.73 7.50
N THR A 126 -7.86 -18.70 6.98
CA THR A 126 -9.03 -18.16 7.69
C THR A 126 -9.86 -19.22 8.41
N GLN A 127 -9.32 -20.42 8.68
CA GLN A 127 -10.06 -21.60 9.18
C GLN A 127 -10.98 -21.32 10.38
N ASN A 128 -10.71 -20.30 11.18
CA ASN A 128 -11.47 -19.95 12.38
C ASN A 128 -12.19 -18.58 12.28
N ASN A 129 -12.19 -17.93 11.11
CA ASN A 129 -12.85 -16.64 10.93
C ASN A 129 -13.85 -16.71 9.77
N PHE A 130 -15.08 -17.11 10.12
CA PHE A 130 -16.17 -17.30 9.15
C PHE A 130 -16.44 -16.05 8.30
N GLN A 131 -16.46 -14.87 8.91
CA GLN A 131 -16.76 -13.61 8.21
C GLN A 131 -15.71 -13.27 7.16
N VAL A 132 -14.42 -13.44 7.48
CA VAL A 132 -13.33 -13.23 6.53
C VAL A 132 -13.35 -14.29 5.44
N SER A 133 -13.58 -15.55 5.80
CA SER A 133 -13.69 -16.66 4.84
C SER A 133 -14.81 -16.43 3.82
N GLU A 134 -15.98 -16.02 4.29
CA GLU A 134 -17.14 -15.74 3.42
C GLU A 134 -16.84 -14.58 2.45
N SER A 135 -16.25 -13.50 2.95
CA SER A 135 -15.84 -12.35 2.11
C SER A 135 -14.86 -12.77 1.01
N LEU A 136 -13.85 -13.58 1.35
CA LEU A 136 -12.87 -14.10 0.39
C LEU A 136 -13.51 -15.03 -0.65
N MET A 137 -14.39 -15.95 -0.21
CA MET A 137 -15.11 -16.86 -1.12
C MET A 137 -15.97 -16.07 -2.12
N ASN A 138 -16.71 -15.07 -1.65
CA ASN A 138 -17.54 -14.23 -2.51
C ASN A 138 -16.70 -13.54 -3.59
N LYS A 139 -15.55 -13.00 -3.22
CA LYS A 139 -14.64 -12.35 -4.17
C LYS A 139 -14.06 -13.34 -5.18
N ILE A 140 -13.65 -14.53 -4.75
CA ILE A 140 -13.18 -15.60 -5.65
C ILE A 140 -14.26 -15.98 -6.67
N VAL A 141 -15.50 -16.16 -6.22
CA VAL A 141 -16.64 -16.49 -7.11
C VAL A 141 -16.89 -15.38 -8.11
N GLU A 142 -16.86 -14.12 -7.70
CA GLU A 142 -17.03 -12.97 -8.59
C GLU A 142 -15.96 -12.95 -9.69
N ILE A 143 -14.69 -13.10 -9.34
CA ILE A 143 -13.59 -13.10 -10.31
C ILE A 143 -13.74 -14.27 -11.28
N LYS A 144 -14.03 -15.49 -10.80
CA LYS A 144 -14.25 -16.68 -11.64
C LYS A 144 -15.42 -16.48 -12.61
N LYS A 145 -16.51 -15.85 -12.19
CA LYS A 145 -17.65 -15.51 -13.03
C LYS A 145 -17.27 -14.52 -14.14
N ASN A 146 -16.49 -13.48 -13.82
CA ASN A 146 -16.05 -12.49 -14.79
C ASN A 146 -15.11 -13.13 -15.84
N LEU A 147 -14.20 -14.01 -15.42
CA LEU A 147 -13.33 -14.75 -16.31
C LEU A 147 -14.10 -15.68 -17.27
N SER A 148 -15.11 -16.39 -16.78
CA SER A 148 -15.94 -17.26 -17.64
C SER A 148 -16.74 -16.45 -18.66
N SER A 149 -17.30 -15.30 -18.25
CA SER A 149 -18.02 -14.39 -19.13
C SER A 149 -17.13 -13.80 -20.22
N ALA A 150 -15.89 -13.44 -19.88
CA ALA A 150 -14.90 -12.89 -20.83
C ALA A 150 -14.39 -13.94 -21.83
N ARG A 151 -14.38 -15.23 -21.46
CA ARG A 151 -13.97 -16.34 -22.34
C ARG A 151 -15.11 -16.88 -23.22
N GLY A 152 -16.33 -16.33 -23.10
CA GLY A 152 -17.49 -16.74 -23.92
C GLY A 152 -18.01 -18.13 -23.58
N LEU A 153 -17.81 -18.61 -22.39
CA LEU A 153 -18.28 -19.90 -21.87
C LEU A 153 -19.52 -19.72 -21.03
#